data_1c7e7f68f37cf8067b8b383461bae5f9
#
_entry.id   1c7e7f68f37cf8067b8b383461bae5f9
#
_cell.length_a   1.000
_cell.length_b   1.000
_cell.length_c   1.000
_cell.angle_alpha   90.00
_cell.angle_beta   90.00
_cell.angle_gamma   90.00
#
_symmetry.space_group_name_H-M   'P 1'
#
loop_
_entity.id
_entity.type
_entity.pdbx_description
1 polymer ?
#
loop_
_entity_poly.entity_id
_entity_poly.type
_entity_poly.pdbx_seq_one_letter_code
_entity_poly.pdbx_strand_id
1 'polypeptide(L)'
;EYEYDEDYNETDRKVKILKFELKDGKFVYKEQGEVKGQVENQFSMDEKDDNFRIATTTSEANNLYILNDKLEEIGKIEGLAQGESIYSVRYMGDKAYVVTFKQTDPFWVIDLSDVKNPKVLGEVKLPGYSTYLHPYDETHVIGFGYGNEKQSELKLVMFDVSDFANPKVLFEIAVGDKYTFSELLYNHKAAIFSKEKNIIAFPILSSSGRKMNSRAAIYGIDLDNGFSLKGEIGELIDNYEKQVRTIVYVNNNYYAL
;
A
#
# COMPACT_ATOMS: atom_id res chain seq x y z
N GLU A 1 7.44 -21.87 0.24
CA GLU A 1 8.22 -23.02 0.74
C GLU A 1 9.37 -22.46 1.59
N TYR A 2 9.55 -22.98 2.80
CA TYR A 2 10.69 -22.61 3.66
C TYR A 2 11.81 -23.60 3.34
N GLU A 3 12.90 -23.11 2.77
CA GLU A 3 14.15 -23.88 2.69
C GLU A 3 15.04 -23.47 3.88
N TYR A 4 15.52 -24.43 4.65
CA TYR A 4 16.51 -24.23 5.71
C TYR A 4 17.82 -24.82 5.23
N ASP A 5 18.95 -24.17 5.53
CA ASP A 5 20.26 -24.75 5.34
C ASP A 5 20.54 -25.86 6.40
N GLU A 6 21.70 -26.56 6.28
CA GLU A 6 22.08 -27.64 7.19
C GLU A 6 22.23 -27.19 8.66
N ASP A 7 22.33 -25.87 8.93
CA ASP A 7 22.44 -25.25 10.25
C ASP A 7 21.10 -24.68 10.77
N TYR A 8 19.97 -25.00 10.12
CA TYR A 8 18.62 -24.47 10.43
C TYR A 8 18.49 -22.94 10.27
N ASN A 9 19.38 -22.29 9.51
CA ASN A 9 19.17 -20.91 9.14
C ASN A 9 18.14 -20.85 8.01
N GLU A 10 17.20 -19.91 8.11
CA GLU A 10 16.19 -19.66 7.07
C GLU A 10 16.93 -19.17 5.83
N THR A 11 17.01 -20.00 4.78
CA THR A 11 17.49 -19.56 3.48
C THR A 11 16.53 -18.54 2.88
N ASP A 12 17.00 -17.69 2.00
CA ASP A 12 16.16 -16.66 1.39
C ASP A 12 14.86 -17.25 0.85
N ARG A 13 13.76 -16.75 1.36
CA ARG A 13 12.41 -17.13 0.89
C ARG A 13 12.28 -16.84 -0.60
N LYS A 14 11.52 -17.68 -1.29
CA LYS A 14 11.23 -17.51 -2.70
C LYS A 14 9.73 -17.46 -2.95
N VAL A 15 9.33 -16.59 -3.85
CA VAL A 15 7.96 -16.51 -4.36
C VAL A 15 7.88 -17.31 -5.64
N LYS A 16 7.05 -18.34 -5.64
CA LYS A 16 6.71 -19.11 -6.85
C LYS A 16 5.50 -18.46 -7.52
N ILE A 17 5.64 -18.14 -8.79
CA ILE A 17 4.62 -17.49 -9.61
C ILE A 17 4.08 -18.54 -10.59
N LEU A 18 2.76 -18.70 -10.64
CA LEU A 18 2.07 -19.60 -11.56
C LEU A 18 1.16 -18.78 -12.47
N LYS A 19 1.36 -18.87 -13.78
CA LYS A 19 0.55 -18.18 -14.79
C LYS A 19 -0.52 -19.11 -15.35
N PHE A 20 -1.77 -18.64 -15.32
CA PHE A 20 -2.92 -19.32 -15.90
C PHE A 20 -3.64 -18.39 -16.88
N GLU A 21 -4.09 -18.94 -17.99
CA GLU A 21 -5.03 -18.30 -18.89
C GLU A 21 -6.47 -18.68 -18.50
N LEU A 22 -7.37 -17.73 -18.47
CA LEU A 22 -8.81 -18.02 -18.37
C LEU A 22 -9.37 -18.22 -19.78
N LYS A 23 -9.63 -19.47 -20.14
CA LYS A 23 -10.17 -19.85 -21.45
C LYS A 23 -11.43 -20.69 -21.28
N ASP A 24 -12.53 -20.24 -21.90
CA ASP A 24 -13.84 -20.93 -21.86
C ASP A 24 -14.31 -21.22 -20.41
N GLY A 25 -14.06 -20.27 -19.48
CA GLY A 25 -14.42 -20.38 -18.07
C GLY A 25 -13.54 -21.36 -17.26
N LYS A 26 -12.41 -21.81 -17.81
CA LYS A 26 -11.46 -22.72 -17.15
C LYS A 26 -10.09 -22.09 -17.04
N PHE A 27 -9.41 -22.36 -15.92
CA PHE A 27 -7.99 -22.01 -15.75
C PHE A 27 -7.11 -23.02 -16.47
N VAL A 28 -6.34 -22.55 -17.45
CA VAL A 28 -5.37 -23.33 -18.19
C VAL A 28 -3.97 -22.89 -17.78
N TYR A 29 -3.21 -23.81 -17.19
CA TYR A 29 -1.82 -23.53 -16.82
C TYR A 29 -0.99 -23.17 -18.06
N LYS A 30 -0.15 -22.16 -17.94
CA LYS A 30 0.74 -21.67 -18.98
C LYS A 30 2.21 -21.78 -18.60
N GLU A 31 2.59 -21.14 -17.52
CA GLU A 31 4.00 -20.94 -17.19
C GLU A 31 4.19 -20.84 -15.68
N GLN A 32 5.44 -21.03 -15.22
CA GLN A 32 5.85 -20.74 -13.86
C GLN A 32 7.18 -20.01 -13.83
N GLY A 33 7.34 -19.14 -12.84
CA GLY A 33 8.57 -18.42 -12.54
C GLY A 33 8.85 -18.40 -11.05
N GLU A 34 9.99 -17.87 -10.65
CA GLU A 34 10.42 -17.76 -9.28
C GLU A 34 11.24 -16.48 -9.08
N VAL A 35 11.04 -15.78 -7.98
CA VAL A 35 11.86 -14.64 -7.54
C VAL A 35 12.20 -14.77 -6.05
N LYS A 36 13.29 -14.13 -5.60
CA LYS A 36 13.68 -14.11 -4.20
C LYS A 36 12.79 -13.21 -3.36
N GLY A 37 12.60 -13.57 -2.08
CA GLY A 37 11.90 -12.78 -1.08
C GLY A 37 10.46 -13.22 -0.84
N GLN A 38 9.68 -12.36 -0.20
CA GLN A 38 8.25 -12.52 0.07
C GLN A 38 7.48 -11.28 -0.41
N VAL A 39 6.22 -11.50 -0.75
CA VAL A 39 5.30 -10.45 -1.22
C VAL A 39 4.49 -9.93 -0.03
N GLU A 40 4.37 -8.62 0.13
CA GLU A 40 3.56 -8.02 1.20
C GLU A 40 2.05 -8.25 0.96
N ASN A 41 1.58 -7.92 -0.24
CA ASN A 41 0.17 -8.08 -0.62
C ASN A 41 0.01 -8.01 -2.16
N GLN A 42 -1.25 -8.07 -2.64
CA GLN A 42 -1.53 -8.02 -4.08
C GLN A 42 -1.05 -6.75 -4.80
N PHE A 43 -0.88 -5.64 -4.11
CA PHE A 43 -0.38 -4.39 -4.70
C PHE A 43 1.12 -4.40 -4.95
N SER A 44 1.83 -5.38 -4.39
CA SER A 44 3.24 -5.61 -4.69
C SER A 44 3.44 -6.24 -6.07
N MET A 45 2.37 -6.57 -6.79
CA MET A 45 2.38 -7.18 -8.11
C MET A 45 1.53 -6.36 -9.08
N ASP A 46 1.96 -6.36 -10.34
CA ASP A 46 1.26 -5.70 -11.44
C ASP A 46 1.64 -6.33 -12.78
N GLU A 47 0.83 -6.11 -13.81
CA GLU A 47 1.12 -6.51 -15.19
C GLU A 47 0.92 -5.31 -16.10
N LYS A 48 1.92 -5.04 -16.97
CA LYS A 48 1.85 -4.00 -17.98
C LYS A 48 2.67 -4.42 -19.20
N ASP A 49 2.06 -4.27 -20.40
CA ASP A 49 2.70 -4.55 -21.69
C ASP A 49 3.35 -5.95 -21.74
N ASP A 50 2.61 -6.98 -21.31
CA ASP A 50 3.01 -8.38 -21.20
C ASP A 50 4.18 -8.65 -20.22
N ASN A 51 4.54 -7.67 -19.40
CA ASN A 51 5.56 -7.82 -18.36
C ASN A 51 4.93 -7.88 -16.98
N PHE A 52 5.26 -8.92 -16.22
CA PHE A 52 4.86 -9.07 -14.83
C PHE A 52 5.88 -8.37 -13.92
N ARG A 53 5.41 -7.49 -13.07
CA ARG A 53 6.23 -6.68 -12.15
C ARG A 53 5.93 -7.09 -10.73
N ILE A 54 6.96 -7.35 -9.92
CA ILE A 54 6.79 -7.83 -8.55
C ILE A 54 7.84 -7.23 -7.63
N ALA A 55 7.39 -6.67 -6.50
CA ALA A 55 8.25 -6.17 -5.43
C ALA A 55 8.22 -7.15 -4.25
N THR A 56 9.40 -7.45 -3.70
CA THR A 56 9.58 -8.43 -2.64
C THR A 56 10.52 -7.92 -1.54
N THR A 57 10.40 -8.47 -0.34
CA THR A 57 11.32 -8.28 0.78
C THR A 57 12.07 -9.58 1.06
N THR A 58 13.39 -9.49 1.22
CA THR A 58 14.26 -10.56 1.76
C THR A 58 14.67 -10.23 3.19
N SER A 59 15.46 -11.11 3.84
CA SER A 59 16.04 -10.84 5.15
C SER A 59 16.98 -9.62 5.16
N GLU A 60 17.57 -9.27 4.02
CA GLU A 60 18.60 -8.24 3.90
C GLU A 60 18.08 -6.91 3.34
N ALA A 61 17.17 -6.97 2.35
CA ALA A 61 16.75 -5.80 1.60
C ALA A 61 15.46 -6.07 0.79
N ASN A 62 15.05 -5.08 0.01
CA ASN A 62 13.90 -5.17 -0.87
C ASN A 62 14.32 -5.22 -2.33
N ASN A 63 13.52 -5.88 -3.15
CA ASN A 63 13.80 -6.08 -4.55
C ASN A 63 12.56 -5.78 -5.39
N LEU A 64 12.79 -5.41 -6.64
CA LEU A 64 11.76 -5.31 -7.67
C LEU A 64 12.23 -6.09 -8.89
N TYR A 65 11.42 -7.01 -9.37
CA TYR A 65 11.70 -7.83 -10.56
C TYR A 65 10.70 -7.53 -11.66
N ILE A 66 11.18 -7.58 -12.90
CA ILE A 66 10.35 -7.49 -14.10
C ILE A 66 10.57 -8.80 -14.89
N LEU A 67 9.49 -9.51 -15.11
CA LEU A 67 9.49 -10.80 -15.81
C LEU A 67 8.72 -10.65 -17.13
N ASN A 68 9.16 -11.31 -18.18
CA ASN A 68 8.46 -11.36 -19.47
C ASN A 68 7.21 -12.27 -19.41
N ASP A 69 6.54 -12.47 -20.53
CA ASP A 69 5.34 -13.32 -20.67
C ASP A 69 5.57 -14.79 -20.33
N LYS A 70 6.84 -15.25 -20.37
CA LYS A 70 7.30 -16.60 -19.96
C LYS A 70 7.76 -16.65 -18.50
N LEU A 71 7.57 -15.57 -17.75
CA LEU A 71 8.04 -15.42 -16.38
C LEU A 71 9.58 -15.54 -16.21
N GLU A 72 10.34 -15.23 -17.27
CA GLU A 72 11.79 -15.09 -17.23
C GLU A 72 12.16 -13.65 -16.80
N GLU A 73 13.14 -13.51 -15.90
CA GLU A 73 13.65 -12.20 -15.46
C GLU A 73 14.28 -11.43 -16.62
N ILE A 74 13.81 -10.21 -16.86
CA ILE A 74 14.32 -9.31 -17.89
C ILE A 74 14.89 -8.01 -17.34
N GLY A 75 14.57 -7.67 -16.10
CA GLY A 75 15.09 -6.50 -15.39
C GLY A 75 14.82 -6.58 -13.91
N LYS A 76 15.64 -5.90 -13.10
CA LYS A 76 15.48 -5.86 -11.66
C LYS A 76 16.16 -4.67 -11.00
N ILE A 77 15.71 -4.39 -9.78
CA ILE A 77 16.42 -3.64 -8.74
C ILE A 77 16.58 -4.58 -7.56
N GLU A 78 17.78 -4.79 -7.06
CA GLU A 78 18.04 -5.53 -5.83
C GLU A 78 18.72 -4.63 -4.79
N GLY A 79 18.56 -4.95 -3.52
CA GLY A 79 19.23 -4.25 -2.43
C GLY A 79 18.63 -2.89 -2.07
N LEU A 80 17.39 -2.61 -2.44
CA LEU A 80 16.70 -1.37 -2.07
C LEU A 80 16.45 -1.34 -0.56
N ALA A 81 16.79 -0.24 0.10
CA ALA A 81 16.54 0.01 1.51
C ALA A 81 16.99 -1.14 2.42
N GLN A 82 18.29 -1.40 2.48
CA GLN A 82 18.88 -2.49 3.27
C GLN A 82 18.45 -2.47 4.75
N GLY A 83 18.02 -3.63 5.24
CA GLY A 83 17.55 -3.82 6.61
C GLY A 83 16.16 -3.25 6.90
N GLU A 84 15.43 -2.82 5.88
CA GLU A 84 14.03 -2.41 5.93
C GLU A 84 13.13 -3.45 5.26
N SER A 85 11.82 -3.37 5.53
CA SER A 85 10.81 -4.20 4.86
C SER A 85 9.85 -3.32 4.06
N ILE A 86 9.28 -3.85 2.99
CA ILE A 86 8.19 -3.21 2.26
C ILE A 86 6.92 -3.24 3.10
N TYR A 87 6.24 -2.10 3.21
CA TYR A 87 4.93 -1.93 3.85
C TYR A 87 3.82 -1.61 2.87
N SER A 88 4.13 -0.95 1.77
CA SER A 88 3.18 -0.79 0.68
C SER A 88 3.87 -0.57 -0.66
N VAL A 89 3.18 -0.98 -1.71
CA VAL A 89 3.58 -0.76 -3.10
C VAL A 89 2.38 -0.25 -3.89
N ARG A 90 2.63 0.62 -4.86
CA ARG A 90 1.63 1.01 -5.85
C ARG A 90 2.28 1.23 -7.21
N TYR A 91 1.76 0.53 -8.20
CA TYR A 91 2.14 0.77 -9.59
C TYR A 91 1.18 1.77 -10.24
N MET A 92 1.73 2.71 -11.01
CA MET A 92 0.99 3.70 -11.77
C MET A 92 1.70 3.90 -13.13
N GLY A 93 1.16 3.30 -14.20
CA GLY A 93 1.81 3.34 -15.52
C GLY A 93 3.22 2.77 -15.49
N ASP A 94 4.22 3.60 -15.83
CA ASP A 94 5.65 3.24 -15.84
C ASP A 94 6.36 3.56 -14.52
N LYS A 95 5.65 3.78 -13.45
CA LYS A 95 6.22 4.07 -12.13
C LYS A 95 5.76 3.06 -11.09
N ALA A 96 6.64 2.74 -10.16
CA ALA A 96 6.30 2.09 -8.90
C ALA A 96 6.63 3.02 -7.74
N TYR A 97 5.73 3.09 -6.79
CA TYR A 97 5.88 3.77 -5.52
C TYR A 97 5.99 2.72 -4.43
N VAL A 98 7.08 2.78 -3.67
CA VAL A 98 7.38 1.76 -2.65
C VAL A 98 7.62 2.47 -1.32
N VAL A 99 6.95 2.01 -0.29
CA VAL A 99 7.19 2.43 1.10
C VAL A 99 7.93 1.31 1.79
N THR A 100 9.11 1.62 2.31
CA THR A 100 9.88 0.73 3.18
C THR A 100 9.99 1.36 4.57
N PHE A 101 10.19 0.57 5.62
CA PHE A 101 10.29 1.08 6.98
C PHE A 101 11.17 0.21 7.87
N LYS A 102 11.96 0.90 8.69
CA LYS A 102 12.61 0.39 9.91
C LYS A 102 12.53 1.38 11.05
N GLN A 103 12.85 2.66 10.82
CA GLN A 103 12.78 3.77 11.78
C GLN A 103 12.24 5.05 11.14
N THR A 104 12.52 5.28 9.87
CA THR A 104 11.97 6.37 9.06
C THR A 104 11.41 5.79 7.78
N ASP A 105 10.37 6.40 7.24
CA ASP A 105 9.67 5.96 6.04
C ASP A 105 10.24 6.62 4.78
N PRO A 106 11.12 5.97 4.02
CA PRO A 106 11.36 6.41 2.67
C PRO A 106 10.21 5.96 1.75
N PHE A 107 9.57 6.94 1.12
CA PHE A 107 8.69 6.74 -0.02
C PHE A 107 9.55 6.86 -1.29
N TRP A 108 9.75 5.75 -1.98
CA TRP A 108 10.59 5.61 -3.16
C TRP A 108 9.76 5.80 -4.44
N VAL A 109 10.34 6.49 -5.41
CA VAL A 109 9.83 6.58 -6.78
C VAL A 109 10.76 5.81 -7.71
N ILE A 110 10.22 4.81 -8.39
CA ILE A 110 10.96 3.88 -9.25
C ILE A 110 10.44 4.00 -10.69
N ASP A 111 11.34 4.18 -11.65
CA ASP A 111 11.06 4.18 -13.07
C ASP A 111 11.14 2.76 -13.65
N LEU A 112 10.10 2.36 -14.34
CA LEU A 112 9.95 1.06 -14.99
C LEU A 112 9.74 1.21 -16.50
N SER A 113 9.97 2.41 -17.06
CA SER A 113 9.77 2.68 -18.50
C SER A 113 10.76 1.89 -19.37
N ASP A 114 12.01 1.69 -18.90
CA ASP A 114 12.92 0.73 -19.47
C ASP A 114 12.88 -0.55 -18.63
N VAL A 115 12.12 -1.54 -19.09
CA VAL A 115 11.89 -2.81 -18.40
C VAL A 115 13.17 -3.60 -18.12
N LYS A 116 14.25 -3.34 -18.89
CA LYS A 116 15.55 -4.01 -18.70
C LYS A 116 16.44 -3.29 -17.71
N ASN A 117 16.23 -1.99 -17.51
CA ASN A 117 17.04 -1.14 -16.66
C ASN A 117 16.15 -0.28 -15.74
N PRO A 118 15.32 -0.90 -14.86
CA PRO A 118 14.52 -0.13 -13.89
C PRO A 118 15.46 0.62 -12.94
N LYS A 119 15.05 1.81 -12.50
CA LYS A 119 15.90 2.66 -11.65
C LYS A 119 15.11 3.46 -10.64
N VAL A 120 15.73 3.71 -9.49
CA VAL A 120 15.23 4.66 -8.50
C VAL A 120 15.41 6.07 -9.05
N LEU A 121 14.34 6.88 -9.05
CA LEU A 121 14.36 8.28 -9.46
C LEU A 121 14.55 9.22 -8.29
N GLY A 122 13.88 8.98 -7.18
CA GLY A 122 13.92 9.82 -6.00
C GLY A 122 13.29 9.15 -4.79
N GLU A 123 13.45 9.82 -3.65
CA GLU A 123 12.81 9.44 -2.38
C GLU A 123 12.37 10.66 -1.59
N VAL A 124 11.37 10.50 -0.73
CA VAL A 124 11.05 11.45 0.35
C VAL A 124 10.90 10.71 1.66
N LYS A 125 11.52 11.24 2.73
CA LYS A 125 11.48 10.65 4.07
C LYS A 125 10.52 11.43 4.96
N LEU A 126 9.70 10.70 5.70
CA LEU A 126 8.76 11.27 6.68
C LEU A 126 8.64 10.37 7.91
N PRO A 127 8.21 10.89 9.06
CA PRO A 127 7.98 10.08 10.26
C PRO A 127 6.84 9.07 10.06
N GLY A 128 6.98 7.88 10.66
CA GLY A 128 6.00 6.81 10.54
C GLY A 128 6.05 6.12 9.19
N TYR A 129 4.98 5.45 8.76
CA TYR A 129 4.94 4.75 7.47
C TYR A 129 3.52 4.53 6.94
N SER A 130 3.39 4.44 5.62
CA SER A 130 2.12 4.15 4.95
C SER A 130 2.00 2.66 4.67
N THR A 131 0.93 2.04 5.18
CA THR A 131 0.58 0.63 4.89
C THR A 131 -0.29 0.49 3.65
N TYR A 132 -0.89 1.59 3.21
CA TYR A 132 -1.74 1.65 2.03
C TYR A 132 -1.41 2.88 1.19
N LEU A 133 -1.25 2.69 -0.12
CA LEU A 133 -1.08 3.75 -1.10
C LEU A 133 -2.26 3.74 -2.08
N HIS A 134 -2.84 4.90 -2.34
CA HIS A 134 -3.93 5.08 -3.29
C HIS A 134 -3.60 6.14 -4.34
N PRO A 135 -3.66 5.83 -5.65
CA PRO A 135 -3.51 6.84 -6.69
C PRO A 135 -4.63 7.88 -6.59
N TYR A 136 -4.27 9.14 -6.43
CA TYR A 136 -5.24 10.23 -6.49
C TYR A 136 -5.41 10.74 -7.92
N ASP A 137 -4.31 10.98 -8.62
CA ASP A 137 -4.20 11.28 -10.04
C ASP A 137 -2.78 10.92 -10.54
N GLU A 138 -2.42 11.35 -11.75
CA GLU A 138 -1.14 11.00 -12.39
C GLU A 138 0.10 11.51 -11.61
N THR A 139 -0.07 12.55 -10.79
CA THR A 139 1.00 13.26 -10.08
C THR A 139 0.84 13.27 -8.56
N HIS A 140 -0.21 12.64 -8.03
CA HIS A 140 -0.47 12.62 -6.60
C HIS A 140 -0.83 11.22 -6.09
N VAL A 141 -0.26 10.87 -4.95
CA VAL A 141 -0.51 9.59 -4.27
C VAL A 141 -0.94 9.86 -2.82
N ILE A 142 -2.04 9.24 -2.40
CA ILE A 142 -2.49 9.25 -1.00
C ILE A 142 -1.83 8.10 -0.27
N GLY A 143 -1.18 8.38 0.86
CA GLY A 143 -0.72 7.38 1.82
C GLY A 143 -1.61 7.35 3.06
N PHE A 144 -1.88 6.15 3.56
CA PHE A 144 -2.54 5.92 4.84
C PHE A 144 -1.72 4.94 5.67
N GLY A 145 -1.53 5.24 6.95
CA GLY A 145 -0.75 4.39 7.84
C GLY A 145 -0.51 5.03 9.20
N TYR A 146 0.65 4.77 9.77
CA TYR A 146 1.03 5.29 11.08
C TYR A 146 1.89 6.55 10.97
N GLY A 147 1.59 7.56 11.78
CA GLY A 147 2.32 8.83 11.87
C GLY A 147 3.57 8.77 12.72
N ASN A 148 3.80 7.66 13.44
CA ASN A 148 4.99 7.47 14.28
C ASN A 148 5.37 5.99 14.42
N GLU A 149 6.61 5.74 14.85
CA GLU A 149 7.18 4.40 15.04
C GLU A 149 6.43 3.56 16.09
N LYS A 150 5.77 4.20 17.06
CA LYS A 150 5.03 3.51 18.13
C LYS A 150 3.64 3.03 17.70
N GLN A 151 3.27 3.25 16.43
CA GLN A 151 1.96 2.90 15.87
C GLN A 151 0.78 3.43 16.70
N SER A 152 0.96 4.58 17.33
CA SER A 152 -0.04 5.17 18.21
C SER A 152 -0.90 6.26 17.58
N GLU A 153 -0.56 6.67 16.36
CA GLU A 153 -1.24 7.73 15.62
C GLU A 153 -1.40 7.32 14.16
N LEU A 154 -2.61 7.42 13.64
CA LEU A 154 -2.87 7.22 12.21
C LEU A 154 -2.65 8.53 11.46
N LYS A 155 -2.25 8.42 10.18
CA LYS A 155 -2.10 9.57 9.29
C LYS A 155 -2.73 9.34 7.92
N LEU A 156 -3.17 10.45 7.31
CA LEU A 156 -3.33 10.60 5.88
C LEU A 156 -2.25 11.53 5.37
N VAL A 157 -1.61 11.16 4.28
CA VAL A 157 -0.59 11.97 3.61
C VAL A 157 -0.88 12.08 2.12
N MET A 158 -0.63 13.23 1.53
CA MET A 158 -0.63 13.45 0.09
C MET A 158 0.81 13.65 -0.36
N PHE A 159 1.28 12.77 -1.23
CA PHE A 159 2.54 12.91 -1.93
C PHE A 159 2.32 13.61 -3.27
N ASP A 160 3.16 14.61 -3.57
CA ASP A 160 3.31 15.18 -4.90
C ASP A 160 4.51 14.51 -5.57
N VAL A 161 4.24 13.84 -6.66
CA VAL A 161 5.23 13.12 -7.49
C VAL A 161 5.33 13.73 -8.90
N SER A 162 4.93 14.97 -9.08
CA SER A 162 5.05 15.69 -10.35
C SER A 162 6.52 15.82 -10.81
N ASP A 163 7.44 15.96 -9.86
CA ASP A 163 8.88 15.79 -10.09
C ASP A 163 9.31 14.45 -9.46
N PHE A 164 9.44 13.42 -10.28
CA PHE A 164 9.81 12.07 -9.85
C PHE A 164 11.18 11.99 -9.17
N ALA A 165 12.09 12.92 -9.48
CA ALA A 165 13.42 12.95 -8.86
C ALA A 165 13.40 13.63 -7.48
N ASN A 166 12.40 14.47 -7.23
CA ASN A 166 12.25 15.22 -5.99
C ASN A 166 10.80 15.13 -5.49
N PRO A 167 10.30 13.90 -5.16
CA PRO A 167 8.98 13.74 -4.58
C PRO A 167 8.90 14.47 -3.24
N LYS A 168 7.72 14.95 -2.88
CA LYS A 168 7.53 15.69 -1.62
C LYS A 168 6.19 15.37 -0.98
N VAL A 169 6.12 15.59 0.33
CA VAL A 169 4.86 15.62 1.07
C VAL A 169 4.19 16.96 0.79
N LEU A 170 2.97 16.91 0.23
CA LEU A 170 2.16 18.10 0.00
C LEU A 170 1.35 18.45 1.26
N PHE A 171 0.70 17.45 1.84
CA PHE A 171 -0.08 17.58 3.07
C PHE A 171 0.01 16.31 3.91
N GLU A 172 -0.07 16.48 5.23
CA GLU A 172 -0.21 15.39 6.20
C GLU A 172 -1.18 15.81 7.30
N ILE A 173 -2.06 14.90 7.71
CA ILE A 173 -2.93 15.09 8.87
C ILE A 173 -2.92 13.84 9.74
N ALA A 174 -3.08 14.04 11.05
CA ALA A 174 -3.41 12.97 11.98
C ALA A 174 -4.88 12.55 11.79
N VAL A 175 -5.15 11.25 11.92
CA VAL A 175 -6.48 10.65 11.79
C VAL A 175 -6.95 10.12 13.14
N GLY A 176 -8.05 10.66 13.63
CA GLY A 176 -8.61 10.29 14.93
C GLY A 176 -7.74 10.73 16.11
N ASP A 177 -7.94 10.06 17.24
CA ASP A 177 -7.21 10.29 18.48
C ASP A 177 -6.01 9.32 18.59
N LYS A 178 -5.20 9.50 19.62
CA LYS A 178 -4.12 8.57 19.95
C LYS A 178 -4.66 7.15 20.18
N TYR A 179 -3.97 6.15 19.61
CA TYR A 179 -4.39 4.75 19.60
C TYR A 179 -5.67 4.46 18.79
N THR A 180 -6.00 5.34 17.84
CA THR A 180 -7.03 5.03 16.84
C THR A 180 -6.54 3.90 15.94
N PHE A 181 -7.41 2.95 15.67
CA PHE A 181 -7.20 1.83 14.74
C PHE A 181 -8.08 2.01 13.50
N SER A 182 -7.68 1.44 12.39
CA SER A 182 -8.50 1.36 11.18
C SER A 182 -8.32 0.01 10.48
N GLU A 183 -9.42 -0.57 10.01
CA GLU A 183 -9.40 -1.76 9.15
C GLU A 183 -8.61 -1.52 7.85
N LEU A 184 -8.56 -0.26 7.36
CA LEU A 184 -7.81 0.11 6.16
C LEU A 184 -6.30 -0.20 6.24
N LEU A 185 -5.74 -0.32 7.43
CA LEU A 185 -4.34 -0.72 7.62
C LEU A 185 -4.01 -2.09 6.99
N TYR A 186 -5.00 -2.99 6.93
CA TYR A 186 -4.83 -4.38 6.49
C TYR A 186 -5.78 -4.77 5.35
N ASN A 187 -6.87 -4.02 5.18
CA ASN A 187 -7.92 -4.33 4.22
C ASN A 187 -8.30 -3.09 3.40
N HIS A 188 -7.72 -2.96 2.22
CA HIS A 188 -8.01 -1.85 1.31
C HIS A 188 -9.49 -1.72 0.90
N LYS A 189 -10.27 -2.81 0.97
CA LYS A 189 -11.71 -2.82 0.68
C LYS A 189 -12.54 -2.15 1.76
N ALA A 190 -11.94 -1.85 2.92
CA ALA A 190 -12.60 -1.09 3.98
C ALA A 190 -12.81 0.39 3.62
N ALA A 191 -12.05 0.92 2.64
CA ALA A 191 -12.14 2.30 2.21
C ALA A 191 -12.98 2.49 0.94
N ILE A 192 -13.59 3.67 0.84
CA ILE A 192 -14.14 4.21 -0.41
C ILE A 192 -13.28 5.40 -0.82
N PHE A 193 -12.90 5.44 -2.09
CA PHE A 193 -12.33 6.61 -2.73
C PHE A 193 -13.22 7.06 -3.89
N SER A 194 -13.44 8.36 -4.03
CA SER A 194 -14.11 8.96 -5.18
C SER A 194 -13.36 10.21 -5.63
N LYS A 195 -12.72 10.11 -6.79
CA LYS A 195 -12.07 11.28 -7.43
C LYS A 195 -13.09 12.35 -7.82
N GLU A 196 -14.26 11.94 -8.32
CA GLU A 196 -15.33 12.86 -8.71
C GLU A 196 -15.81 13.75 -7.54
N LYS A 197 -15.90 13.15 -6.34
CA LYS A 197 -16.32 13.85 -5.13
C LYS A 197 -15.16 14.42 -4.32
N ASN A 198 -13.93 14.13 -4.71
CA ASN A 198 -12.72 14.46 -3.98
C ASN A 198 -12.80 14.01 -2.51
N ILE A 199 -13.12 12.74 -2.28
CA ILE A 199 -13.20 12.16 -0.93
C ILE A 199 -12.47 10.83 -0.83
N ILE A 200 -12.03 10.57 0.42
CA ILE A 200 -11.69 9.24 0.90
C ILE A 200 -12.45 8.99 2.21
N ALA A 201 -13.02 7.80 2.38
CA ALA A 201 -13.75 7.42 3.57
C ALA A 201 -13.36 6.01 4.02
N PHE A 202 -13.18 5.82 5.32
CA PHE A 202 -12.74 4.54 5.90
C PHE A 202 -13.18 4.42 7.37
N PRO A 203 -13.28 3.17 7.90
CA PRO A 203 -13.64 2.95 9.29
C PRO A 203 -12.48 3.32 10.23
N ILE A 204 -12.81 3.86 11.39
CA ILE A 204 -11.91 4.11 12.50
C ILE A 204 -12.52 3.65 13.83
N LEU A 205 -11.66 3.14 14.68
CA LEU A 205 -12.02 2.68 16.03
C LEU A 205 -11.07 3.33 17.04
N SER A 206 -11.62 4.01 18.04
CA SER A 206 -10.82 4.61 19.10
C SER A 206 -11.37 4.24 20.48
N SER A 207 -10.51 4.27 21.51
CA SER A 207 -10.93 4.03 22.89
C SER A 207 -11.68 5.24 23.46
N SER A 208 -12.78 4.99 24.16
CA SER A 208 -13.55 6.01 24.88
C SER A 208 -13.89 5.51 26.28
N GLY A 209 -12.94 5.58 27.19
CA GLY A 209 -13.07 5.04 28.55
C GLY A 209 -13.25 3.53 28.55
N ARG A 210 -14.42 3.04 29.00
CA ARG A 210 -14.78 1.60 28.98
C ARG A 210 -15.48 1.15 27.68
N LYS A 211 -15.77 2.07 26.79
CA LYS A 211 -16.41 1.84 25.50
C LYS A 211 -15.43 2.13 24.37
N MET A 212 -15.80 1.75 23.19
CA MET A 212 -15.07 2.06 21.96
C MET A 212 -15.94 2.97 21.11
N ASN A 213 -15.33 3.94 20.45
CA ASN A 213 -16.00 4.80 19.49
C ASN A 213 -15.70 4.24 18.09
N SER A 214 -16.69 3.58 17.50
CA SER A 214 -16.59 2.97 16.18
C SER A 214 -17.33 3.80 15.16
N ARG A 215 -16.64 4.26 14.13
CA ARG A 215 -17.20 5.17 13.14
C ARG A 215 -16.53 5.03 11.78
N ALA A 216 -17.24 5.46 10.75
CA ALA A 216 -16.71 5.72 9.43
C ALA A 216 -16.36 7.21 9.34
N ALA A 217 -15.14 7.56 9.04
CA ALA A 217 -14.70 8.93 8.84
C ALA A 217 -14.63 9.26 7.34
N ILE A 218 -15.15 10.41 6.93
CA ILE A 218 -15.21 10.89 5.56
C ILE A 218 -14.35 12.15 5.48
N TYR A 219 -13.26 12.08 4.72
CA TYR A 219 -12.35 13.19 4.47
C TYR A 219 -12.53 13.73 3.05
N GLY A 220 -12.66 15.05 2.94
CA GLY A 220 -12.53 15.76 1.67
C GLY A 220 -11.06 15.96 1.33
N ILE A 221 -10.76 15.96 0.04
CA ILE A 221 -9.41 16.11 -0.52
C ILE A 221 -9.38 17.37 -1.37
N ASP A 222 -8.43 18.25 -1.11
CA ASP A 222 -8.21 19.50 -1.83
C ASP A 222 -6.70 19.68 -2.02
N LEU A 223 -6.25 19.87 -3.26
CA LEU A 223 -4.82 19.98 -3.56
C LEU A 223 -4.20 21.32 -3.13
N ASP A 224 -5.02 22.32 -2.80
CA ASP A 224 -4.55 23.62 -2.29
C ASP A 224 -4.62 23.69 -0.75
N ASN A 225 -5.61 23.01 -0.14
CA ASN A 225 -5.92 23.13 1.29
C ASN A 225 -5.74 21.83 2.09
N GLY A 226 -5.45 20.70 1.42
CA GLY A 226 -5.20 19.40 2.04
C GLY A 226 -6.46 18.60 2.36
N PHE A 227 -6.38 17.78 3.40
CA PHE A 227 -7.48 16.95 3.86
C PHE A 227 -8.35 17.67 4.88
N SER A 228 -9.66 17.49 4.79
CA SER A 228 -10.61 18.05 5.75
C SER A 228 -11.69 17.04 6.14
N LEU A 229 -11.90 16.82 7.44
CA LEU A 229 -12.98 15.94 7.91
C LEU A 229 -14.33 16.54 7.52
N LYS A 230 -15.10 15.82 6.72
CA LYS A 230 -16.45 16.23 6.26
C LYS A 230 -17.55 15.70 7.17
N GLY A 231 -17.33 14.59 7.83
CA GLY A 231 -18.26 13.99 8.75
C GLY A 231 -17.85 12.60 9.20
N GLU A 232 -18.56 12.11 10.20
CA GLU A 232 -18.40 10.77 10.75
C GLU A 232 -19.77 10.11 10.92
N ILE A 233 -19.83 8.80 10.72
CA ILE A 233 -21.03 7.97 10.89
C ILE A 233 -20.65 6.83 11.82
N GLY A 234 -21.27 6.74 12.99
CA GLY A 234 -20.97 5.66 13.94
C GLY A 234 -21.49 5.92 15.33
N GLU A 235 -21.11 5.08 16.27
CA GLU A 235 -21.60 5.11 17.65
C GLU A 235 -20.59 4.56 18.66
N LEU A 236 -20.90 4.73 19.95
CA LEU A 236 -20.20 4.09 21.04
C LEU A 236 -20.66 2.63 21.16
N ILE A 237 -19.70 1.73 21.09
CA ILE A 237 -19.93 0.28 21.19
C ILE A 237 -19.28 -0.30 22.45
N ASP A 238 -19.83 -1.40 22.94
CA ASP A 238 -19.36 -2.17 24.10
C ASP A 238 -18.70 -3.51 23.71
N ASN A 239 -18.83 -3.89 22.44
CA ASN A 239 -18.30 -5.14 21.88
C ASN A 239 -17.70 -4.90 20.50
N TYR A 240 -16.51 -5.45 20.23
CA TYR A 240 -15.83 -5.41 18.93
C TYR A 240 -16.64 -5.99 17.77
N GLU A 241 -17.57 -6.90 18.02
CA GLU A 241 -18.43 -7.46 16.99
C GLU A 241 -19.33 -6.42 16.30
N LYS A 242 -19.60 -5.30 16.99
CA LYS A 242 -20.41 -4.17 16.50
C LYS A 242 -19.60 -3.09 15.79
N GLN A 243 -18.28 -3.30 15.61
CA GLN A 243 -17.45 -2.28 14.98
C GLN A 243 -17.79 -2.09 13.51
N VAL A 244 -17.73 -0.84 13.05
CA VAL A 244 -17.75 -0.49 11.64
C VAL A 244 -16.49 -1.04 10.98
N ARG A 245 -16.64 -1.91 9.99
CA ARG A 245 -15.52 -2.56 9.28
C ARG A 245 -15.34 -2.07 7.87
N THR A 246 -16.38 -1.54 7.27
CA THR A 246 -16.35 -1.04 5.90
C THR A 246 -17.41 0.05 5.70
N ILE A 247 -17.28 0.77 4.61
CA ILE A 247 -18.21 1.79 4.17
C ILE A 247 -18.66 1.42 2.76
N VAL A 248 -19.93 1.62 2.46
CA VAL A 248 -20.46 1.51 1.11
C VAL A 248 -21.20 2.79 0.71
N TYR A 249 -21.15 3.11 -0.57
CA TYR A 249 -21.83 4.27 -1.14
C TYR A 249 -22.89 3.79 -2.15
N VAL A 250 -24.14 4.09 -1.87
CA VAL A 250 -25.27 3.68 -2.71
C VAL A 250 -26.29 4.83 -2.78
N ASN A 251 -26.70 5.20 -3.98
CA ASN A 251 -27.76 6.19 -4.20
C ASN A 251 -27.55 7.51 -3.42
N ASN A 252 -26.34 8.09 -3.50
CA ASN A 252 -25.94 9.31 -2.79
C ASN A 252 -25.88 9.23 -1.26
N ASN A 253 -25.94 8.04 -0.70
CA ASN A 253 -25.83 7.83 0.76
C ASN A 253 -24.61 6.97 1.11
N TYR A 254 -24.00 7.26 2.24
CA TYR A 254 -22.95 6.46 2.85
C TYR A 254 -23.56 5.57 3.93
N TYR A 255 -23.14 4.32 3.93
CA TYR A 255 -23.54 3.32 4.93
C TYR A 255 -22.28 2.79 5.61
N ALA A 256 -22.25 2.81 6.93
CA ALA A 256 -21.24 2.18 7.75
C ALA A 256 -21.70 0.77 8.13
N LEU A 257 -20.91 -0.27 7.83
CA LEU A 257 -21.22 -1.68 8.02
C LEU A 257 -20.23 -2.36 8.93
#